data_520b3d9ff3303c36026842b7bdab02dd
#
_entry.id   520b3d9ff3303c36026842b7bdab02dd
#
_cell.length_a   1.000
_cell.length_b   1.000
_cell.length_c   1.000
_cell.angle_alpha   90.00
_cell.angle_beta   90.00
_cell.angle_gamma   90.00
#
_symmetry.space_group_name_H-M   'P 1'
#
loop_
_entity.id
_entity.type
_entity.pdbx_description
1 polymer ?
#
loop_
_entity_poly.entity_id
_entity_poly.type
_entity_poly.pdbx_seq_one_letter_code
_entity_poly.pdbx_strand_id
1 'polypeptide(L)'
;GDLKRVSTQELQTVAQRYIRGNIFSADLKRAQKAFQALPWIDKAQVRRRLPDVVEIHLTEREPVARWKAAGLVDANGNIFQAATTETFPEFDGQPGTAKTMVAHYQEFSGLLKPAGLSIAKLEYTPRSAWSVVLDNGITVRLGREHENARLQQFAAVWPGILRAQQNGLAYVDMRYKDGFAVRERAPSEMPSETAASAADHNQQ
;
A
#
# COMPACT_ATOMS: atom_id res chain seq x y z
N GLY A 1 21.85 -7.03 5.38
CA GLY A 1 20.55 -7.55 5.01
C GLY A 1 20.43 -7.61 3.50
N ASP A 2 19.64 -8.53 2.99
CA ASP A 2 19.41 -8.63 1.54
C ASP A 2 18.53 -7.44 1.12
N LEU A 3 19.14 -6.47 0.44
CA LEU A 3 18.46 -5.34 -0.16
C LEU A 3 17.81 -5.81 -1.47
N LYS A 4 16.52 -5.55 -1.63
CA LYS A 4 15.73 -6.03 -2.78
C LYS A 4 15.46 -4.94 -3.82
N ARG A 5 15.39 -3.69 -3.39
CA ARG A 5 14.92 -2.54 -4.19
C ARG A 5 16.00 -1.50 -4.45
N VAL A 6 17.05 -1.47 -3.64
CA VAL A 6 18.19 -0.56 -3.84
C VAL A 6 19.22 -1.23 -4.72
N SER A 7 19.62 -0.58 -5.80
CA SER A 7 20.65 -1.13 -6.68
C SER A 7 22.04 -1.05 -6.05
N THR A 8 22.86 -2.09 -6.27
CA THR A 8 24.26 -2.10 -5.84
C THR A 8 25.03 -0.91 -6.40
N GLN A 9 24.69 -0.46 -7.60
CA GLN A 9 25.34 0.68 -8.26
C GLN A 9 25.07 2.00 -7.53
N GLU A 10 23.81 2.23 -7.04
CA GLU A 10 23.50 3.42 -6.23
C GLU A 10 24.28 3.41 -4.94
N LEU A 11 24.36 2.27 -4.26
CA LEU A 11 25.12 2.13 -3.02
C LEU A 11 26.62 2.37 -3.24
N GLN A 12 27.18 1.80 -4.30
CA GLN A 12 28.60 2.01 -4.64
C GLN A 12 28.88 3.47 -4.96
N THR A 13 28.00 4.15 -5.69
CA THR A 13 28.13 5.58 -6.02
C THR A 13 28.20 6.44 -4.75
N VAL A 14 27.30 6.19 -3.79
CA VAL A 14 27.30 6.89 -2.51
C VAL A 14 28.57 6.57 -1.72
N ALA A 15 28.96 5.28 -1.62
CA ALA A 15 30.16 4.86 -0.91
C ALA A 15 31.41 5.53 -1.49
N GLN A 16 31.62 5.45 -2.81
CA GLN A 16 32.76 6.05 -3.50
C GLN A 16 32.84 7.57 -3.35
N ARG A 17 31.72 8.23 -3.22
CA ARG A 17 31.67 9.69 -3.08
C ARG A 17 32.07 10.16 -1.68
N TYR A 18 31.63 9.45 -0.64
CA TYR A 18 31.73 9.92 0.75
C TYR A 18 32.72 9.11 1.62
N ILE A 19 33.09 7.90 1.19
CA ILE A 19 34.04 7.05 1.90
C ILE A 19 35.32 6.96 1.05
N ARG A 20 36.10 8.05 1.07
CA ARG A 20 37.36 8.17 0.34
C ARG A 20 38.55 8.30 1.30
N GLY A 21 39.71 7.85 0.85
CA GLY A 21 40.95 7.93 1.62
C GLY A 21 41.03 6.81 2.66
N ASN A 22 41.63 7.13 3.80
CA ASN A 22 41.74 6.17 4.89
C ASN A 22 40.48 6.22 5.80
N ILE A 23 40.26 5.19 6.59
CA ILE A 23 39.13 5.05 7.48
C ILE A 23 38.94 6.23 8.47
N PHE A 24 40.05 6.90 8.83
CA PHE A 24 40.04 8.00 9.79
C PHE A 24 39.63 9.33 9.15
N SER A 25 39.91 9.54 7.86
CA SER A 25 39.58 10.74 7.12
C SER A 25 38.17 10.71 6.50
N ALA A 26 37.52 9.54 6.41
CA ALA A 26 36.22 9.38 5.84
C ALA A 26 35.12 10.09 6.67
N ASP A 27 34.29 10.92 6.02
CA ASP A 27 33.18 11.61 6.66
C ASP A 27 31.95 10.67 6.74
N LEU A 28 31.92 9.84 7.77
CA LEU A 28 30.88 8.84 7.95
C LEU A 28 29.49 9.45 8.22
N LYS A 29 29.43 10.67 8.79
CA LYS A 29 28.15 11.37 9.02
C LYS A 29 27.53 11.81 7.70
N ARG A 30 28.34 12.32 6.77
CA ARG A 30 27.87 12.65 5.42
C ARG A 30 27.50 11.41 4.62
N ALA A 31 28.29 10.34 4.72
CA ALA A 31 27.98 9.07 4.11
C ALA A 31 26.62 8.53 4.60
N GLN A 32 26.40 8.51 5.91
CA GLN A 32 25.13 8.08 6.52
C GLN A 32 23.95 8.89 5.99
N LYS A 33 24.05 10.23 5.97
CA LYS A 33 23.00 11.09 5.43
C LYS A 33 22.74 10.82 3.94
N ALA A 34 23.78 10.59 3.16
CA ALA A 34 23.66 10.31 1.74
C ALA A 34 22.99 8.96 1.47
N PHE A 35 23.30 7.91 2.24
CA PHE A 35 22.58 6.64 2.17
C PHE A 35 21.10 6.80 2.59
N GLN A 36 20.84 7.56 3.65
CA GLN A 36 19.49 7.79 4.15
C GLN A 36 18.64 8.66 3.20
N ALA A 37 19.25 9.40 2.28
CA ALA A 37 18.58 10.17 1.24
C ALA A 37 18.15 9.31 0.04
N LEU A 38 18.61 8.06 -0.06
CA LEU A 38 18.12 7.14 -1.10
C LEU A 38 16.65 6.81 -0.86
N PRO A 39 15.79 6.85 -1.89
CA PRO A 39 14.34 6.71 -1.74
C PRO A 39 13.90 5.45 -0.98
N TRP A 40 14.56 4.34 -1.26
CA TRP A 40 14.24 3.03 -0.68
C TRP A 40 14.86 2.77 0.70
N ILE A 41 15.69 3.68 1.22
CA ILE A 41 16.34 3.48 2.53
C ILE A 41 15.52 4.14 3.64
N ASP A 42 15.10 3.35 4.61
CA ASP A 42 14.46 3.82 5.85
C ASP A 42 15.52 4.25 6.86
N LYS A 43 16.51 3.38 7.11
CA LYS A 43 17.57 3.63 8.08
C LYS A 43 18.93 3.29 7.50
N ALA A 44 19.91 4.17 7.76
CA ALA A 44 21.31 3.94 7.44
C ALA A 44 22.15 4.14 8.70
N GLN A 45 23.03 3.18 8.99
CA GLN A 45 24.03 3.27 10.04
C GLN A 45 25.40 3.01 9.41
N VAL A 46 26.33 3.94 9.61
CA VAL A 46 27.70 3.84 9.10
C VAL A 46 28.66 3.94 10.28
N ARG A 47 29.46 2.91 10.49
CA ARG A 47 30.37 2.79 11.65
C ARG A 47 31.77 2.42 11.21
N ARG A 48 32.75 2.88 11.98
CA ARG A 48 34.12 2.39 11.85
C ARG A 48 34.28 1.11 12.64
N ARG A 49 34.87 0.12 12.01
CA ARG A 49 35.34 -1.12 12.64
C ARG A 49 36.87 -1.21 12.44
N LEU A 50 37.58 -0.99 13.53
CA LEU A 50 39.04 -1.06 13.49
C LEU A 50 39.54 -2.46 13.10
N PRO A 51 40.68 -2.56 12.39
CA PRO A 51 41.61 -1.46 12.11
C PRO A 51 41.25 -0.61 10.87
N ASP A 52 40.55 -1.15 9.85
CA ASP A 52 40.48 -0.55 8.51
C ASP A 52 39.14 -0.75 7.77
N VAL A 53 38.09 -1.14 8.47
CA VAL A 53 36.78 -1.45 7.88
C VAL A 53 35.76 -0.35 8.17
N VAL A 54 34.97 0.04 7.16
CA VAL A 54 33.72 0.80 7.33
C VAL A 54 32.56 -0.15 7.16
N GLU A 55 31.74 -0.27 8.20
CA GLU A 55 30.56 -1.12 8.24
C GLU A 55 29.31 -0.28 7.97
N ILE A 56 28.49 -0.73 7.01
CA ILE A 56 27.28 -0.02 6.59
C ILE A 56 26.10 -0.96 6.78
N HIS A 57 25.16 -0.57 7.65
CA HIS A 57 23.91 -1.27 7.86
C HIS A 57 22.78 -0.42 7.28
N LEU A 58 22.05 -0.99 6.33
CA LEU A 58 20.92 -0.36 5.66
C LEU A 58 19.64 -1.15 5.91
N THR A 59 18.56 -0.45 6.14
CA THR A 59 17.21 -1.02 6.23
C THR A 59 16.39 -0.41 5.12
N GLU A 60 15.77 -1.24 4.27
CA GLU A 60 14.88 -0.78 3.21
C GLU A 60 13.51 -0.38 3.76
N ARG A 61 12.86 0.55 3.07
CA ARG A 61 11.45 0.88 3.29
C ARG A 61 10.56 -0.22 2.75
N GLU A 62 9.56 -0.59 3.53
CA GLU A 62 8.52 -1.52 3.12
C GLU A 62 7.24 -0.74 2.80
N PRO A 63 6.92 -0.56 1.52
CA PRO A 63 5.69 0.12 1.13
C PRO A 63 4.49 -0.77 1.42
N VAL A 64 3.42 -0.17 1.93
CA VAL A 64 2.14 -0.83 2.19
C VAL A 64 1.03 -0.33 1.26
N ALA A 65 1.17 0.86 0.69
CA ALA A 65 0.18 1.47 -0.20
C ALA A 65 0.80 2.53 -1.12
N ARG A 66 0.05 2.93 -2.13
CA ARG A 66 0.28 4.16 -2.92
C ARG A 66 -0.53 5.30 -2.31
N TRP A 67 0.11 6.47 -2.19
CA TRP A 67 -0.57 7.70 -1.76
C TRP A 67 -1.00 8.50 -2.99
N LYS A 68 -2.17 8.20 -3.57
CA LYS A 68 -2.62 8.84 -4.83
C LYS A 68 -1.48 8.85 -5.87
N ALA A 69 -1.25 10.02 -6.50
CA ALA A 69 -0.14 10.23 -7.43
C ALA A 69 1.16 10.70 -6.75
N ALA A 70 1.20 10.84 -5.41
CA ALA A 70 2.32 11.48 -4.71
C ALA A 70 3.43 10.53 -4.27
N GLY A 71 3.26 9.22 -4.43
CA GLY A 71 4.31 8.25 -4.08
C GLY A 71 3.81 7.00 -3.38
N LEU A 72 4.66 6.41 -2.56
CA LEU A 72 4.39 5.24 -1.75
C LEU A 72 4.28 5.62 -0.28
N VAL A 73 3.59 4.80 0.50
CA VAL A 73 3.46 4.93 1.96
C VAL A 73 4.08 3.71 2.61
N ASP A 74 4.98 3.91 3.56
CA ASP A 74 5.56 2.83 4.36
C ASP A 74 4.68 2.47 5.57
N ALA A 75 5.03 1.39 6.27
CA ALA A 75 4.31 0.91 7.45
C ALA A 75 4.26 1.92 8.61
N ASN A 76 5.12 2.94 8.62
CA ASN A 76 5.15 4.01 9.61
C ASN A 76 4.27 5.21 9.21
N GLY A 77 3.69 5.19 8.01
CA GLY A 77 2.91 6.29 7.46
C GLY A 77 3.77 7.40 6.82
N ASN A 78 5.05 7.14 6.52
CA ASN A 78 5.88 8.09 5.80
C ASN A 78 5.62 7.96 4.30
N ILE A 79 5.38 9.10 3.65
CA ILE A 79 5.23 9.17 2.20
C ILE A 79 6.61 9.38 1.58
N PHE A 80 6.95 8.57 0.57
CA PHE A 80 8.21 8.66 -0.16
C PHE A 80 8.02 8.40 -1.65
N GLN A 81 8.89 8.95 -2.47
CA GLN A 81 8.86 8.76 -3.92
C GLN A 81 9.88 7.72 -4.32
N ALA A 82 9.41 6.62 -4.90
CA ALA A 82 10.27 5.60 -5.48
C ALA A 82 9.56 4.94 -6.67
N ALA A 83 10.32 4.57 -7.69
CA ALA A 83 9.80 3.83 -8.82
C ALA A 83 9.62 2.35 -8.44
N THR A 84 8.47 1.78 -8.79
CA THR A 84 8.19 0.36 -8.59
C THR A 84 7.18 -0.14 -9.62
N THR A 85 7.33 -1.40 -10.01
CA THR A 85 6.37 -2.14 -10.84
C THR A 85 5.39 -2.95 -9.98
N GLU A 86 5.62 -3.01 -8.66
CA GLU A 86 4.74 -3.71 -7.74
C GLU A 86 3.38 -3.00 -7.61
N THR A 87 2.33 -3.79 -7.48
CA THR A 87 0.97 -3.29 -7.27
C THR A 87 0.69 -3.16 -5.77
N PHE A 88 0.23 -1.99 -5.36
CA PHE A 88 -0.15 -1.69 -3.99
C PHE A 88 -1.57 -1.12 -3.96
N PRO A 89 -2.31 -1.29 -2.87
CA PRO A 89 -3.57 -0.60 -2.67
C PRO A 89 -3.35 0.92 -2.70
N GLU A 90 -4.35 1.64 -3.17
CA GLU A 90 -4.32 3.11 -3.21
C GLU A 90 -4.87 3.70 -1.92
N PHE A 91 -4.19 4.68 -1.36
CA PHE A 91 -4.70 5.52 -0.27
C PHE A 91 -5.07 6.90 -0.78
N ASP A 92 -6.31 7.28 -0.53
CA ASP A 92 -6.85 8.61 -0.85
C ASP A 92 -7.28 9.31 0.45
N GLY A 93 -6.41 10.14 0.98
CA GLY A 93 -6.61 10.86 2.24
C GLY A 93 -6.12 12.30 2.20
N GLN A 94 -6.34 13.01 3.29
CA GLN A 94 -5.85 14.36 3.50
C GLN A 94 -4.35 14.35 3.86
N PRO A 95 -3.60 15.41 3.56
CA PRO A 95 -2.23 15.56 4.05
C PRO A 95 -2.17 15.31 5.56
N GLY A 96 -1.17 14.55 6.01
CA GLY A 96 -0.97 14.21 7.43
C GLY A 96 -1.77 13.00 7.94
N THR A 97 -2.68 12.41 7.14
CA THR A 97 -3.48 11.26 7.58
C THR A 97 -2.88 9.90 7.25
N ALA A 98 -1.73 9.84 6.58
CA ALA A 98 -1.13 8.61 6.10
C ALA A 98 -0.92 7.56 7.21
N LYS A 99 -0.43 7.96 8.38
CA LYS A 99 -0.25 7.07 9.53
C LYS A 99 -1.57 6.48 10.03
N THR A 100 -2.61 7.31 10.11
CA THR A 100 -3.95 6.86 10.48
C THR A 100 -4.49 5.87 9.45
N MET A 101 -4.31 6.15 8.17
CA MET A 101 -4.77 5.27 7.09
C MET A 101 -4.03 3.93 7.09
N VAL A 102 -2.72 3.90 7.39
CA VAL A 102 -1.98 2.64 7.54
C VAL A 102 -2.55 1.79 8.68
N ALA A 103 -2.84 2.39 9.83
CA ALA A 103 -3.42 1.68 10.96
C ALA A 103 -4.79 1.06 10.60
N HIS A 104 -5.70 1.86 10.02
CA HIS A 104 -7.02 1.37 9.59
C HIS A 104 -6.93 0.34 8.46
N TYR A 105 -5.98 0.50 7.53
CA TYR A 105 -5.76 -0.49 6.49
C TYR A 105 -5.40 -1.87 7.05
N GLN A 106 -4.54 -1.91 8.07
CA GLN A 106 -4.16 -3.16 8.74
C GLN A 106 -5.36 -3.80 9.47
N GLU A 107 -6.13 -3.01 10.20
CA GLU A 107 -7.34 -3.46 10.88
C GLU A 107 -8.40 -3.95 9.90
N PHE A 108 -8.72 -3.17 8.87
CA PHE A 108 -9.72 -3.50 7.86
C PHE A 108 -9.33 -4.73 7.04
N SER A 109 -8.04 -4.85 6.68
CA SER A 109 -7.54 -6.04 5.98
C SER A 109 -7.68 -7.29 6.85
N GLY A 110 -7.45 -7.18 8.16
CA GLY A 110 -7.68 -8.26 9.12
C GLY A 110 -9.14 -8.71 9.17
N LEU A 111 -10.08 -7.76 9.16
CA LEU A 111 -11.52 -8.02 9.18
C LEU A 111 -12.03 -8.65 7.87
N LEU A 112 -11.46 -8.29 6.73
CA LEU A 112 -11.87 -8.77 5.39
C LEU A 112 -11.24 -10.11 5.01
N LYS A 113 -10.08 -10.44 5.58
CA LYS A 113 -9.32 -11.66 5.27
C LYS A 113 -10.14 -12.95 5.43
N PRO A 114 -10.95 -13.16 6.49
CA PRO A 114 -11.79 -14.35 6.61
C PRO A 114 -12.84 -14.49 5.51
N ALA A 115 -13.28 -13.37 4.93
CA ALA A 115 -14.24 -13.34 3.82
C ALA A 115 -13.56 -13.55 2.45
N GLY A 116 -12.23 -13.66 2.39
CA GLY A 116 -11.44 -13.81 1.16
C GLY A 116 -11.40 -12.53 0.33
N LEU A 117 -11.55 -11.36 0.94
CA LEU A 117 -11.56 -10.06 0.29
C LEU A 117 -10.29 -9.27 0.60
N SER A 118 -9.86 -8.47 -0.37
CA SER A 118 -8.70 -7.59 -0.27
C SER A 118 -9.09 -6.13 -0.59
N ILE A 119 -8.33 -5.20 -0.03
CA ILE A 119 -8.54 -3.77 -0.24
C ILE A 119 -7.72 -3.31 -1.45
N ALA A 120 -8.38 -2.83 -2.50
CA ALA A 120 -7.74 -2.18 -3.64
C ALA A 120 -7.54 -0.69 -3.41
N LYS A 121 -8.49 -0.02 -2.71
CA LYS A 121 -8.37 1.40 -2.37
C LYS A 121 -9.00 1.69 -1.02
N LEU A 122 -8.35 2.53 -0.23
CA LEU A 122 -8.85 3.06 1.03
C LEU A 122 -9.02 4.58 0.90
N GLU A 123 -10.21 5.08 1.22
CA GLU A 123 -10.54 6.49 1.13
C GLU A 123 -10.88 7.05 2.51
N TYR A 124 -10.29 8.19 2.82
CA TYR A 124 -10.59 8.97 4.03
C TYR A 124 -10.88 10.42 3.66
N THR A 125 -12.15 10.80 3.71
CA THR A 125 -12.61 12.11 3.25
C THR A 125 -12.28 13.22 4.25
N PRO A 126 -12.32 14.53 3.80
CA PRO A 126 -12.17 15.67 4.72
C PRO A 126 -13.22 15.73 5.84
N ARG A 127 -14.35 15.04 5.65
CA ARG A 127 -15.40 14.91 6.66
C ARG A 127 -15.22 13.71 7.58
N SER A 128 -14.00 13.14 7.63
CA SER A 128 -13.63 11.98 8.44
C SER A 128 -14.47 10.73 8.15
N ALA A 129 -14.95 10.56 6.92
CA ALA A 129 -15.69 9.38 6.52
C ALA A 129 -14.79 8.40 5.75
N TRP A 130 -14.93 7.11 6.08
CA TRP A 130 -14.21 6.01 5.50
C TRP A 130 -15.01 5.31 4.39
N SER A 131 -14.31 4.95 3.33
CA SER A 131 -14.80 4.05 2.29
C SER A 131 -13.68 3.09 1.87
N VAL A 132 -14.04 1.87 1.55
CA VAL A 132 -13.14 0.82 1.09
C VAL A 132 -13.58 0.37 -0.29
N VAL A 133 -12.68 0.38 -1.26
CA VAL A 133 -12.89 -0.30 -2.54
C VAL A 133 -12.18 -1.63 -2.48
N LEU A 134 -12.91 -2.71 -2.74
CA LEU A 134 -12.39 -4.07 -2.72
C LEU A 134 -11.76 -4.44 -4.06
N ASP A 135 -11.00 -5.52 -4.08
CA ASP A 135 -10.35 -6.10 -5.27
C ASP A 135 -11.34 -6.50 -6.39
N ASN A 136 -12.57 -6.86 -6.03
CA ASN A 136 -13.66 -7.11 -6.96
C ASN A 136 -14.39 -5.84 -7.45
N GLY A 137 -13.90 -4.65 -7.09
CA GLY A 137 -14.43 -3.35 -7.50
C GLY A 137 -15.65 -2.86 -6.74
N ILE A 138 -16.11 -3.57 -5.70
CA ILE A 138 -17.23 -3.13 -4.87
C ILE A 138 -16.73 -2.08 -3.87
N THR A 139 -17.46 -0.97 -3.76
CA THR A 139 -17.20 0.06 -2.75
C THR A 139 -18.04 -0.18 -1.50
N VAL A 140 -17.40 -0.27 -0.34
CA VAL A 140 -18.06 -0.37 0.97
C VAL A 140 -17.97 0.97 1.68
N ARG A 141 -19.11 1.64 1.91
CA ARG A 141 -19.19 2.93 2.60
C ARG A 141 -19.40 2.71 4.08
N LEU A 142 -18.44 3.11 4.90
CA LEU A 142 -18.45 2.88 6.35
C LEU A 142 -18.89 4.12 7.14
N GLY A 143 -18.63 5.32 6.61
CA GLY A 143 -18.94 6.57 7.30
C GLY A 143 -17.88 6.98 8.30
N ARG A 144 -18.26 7.72 9.37
CA ARG A 144 -17.35 8.37 10.31
C ARG A 144 -17.22 7.66 11.65
N GLU A 145 -18.14 6.82 11.98
CA GLU A 145 -18.26 6.19 13.30
C GLU A 145 -18.53 4.70 13.14
N HIS A 146 -18.00 3.90 14.06
CA HIS A 146 -18.20 2.45 14.09
C HIS A 146 -17.75 1.72 12.81
N GLU A 147 -16.76 2.26 12.11
CA GLU A 147 -16.27 1.74 10.83
C GLU A 147 -15.81 0.28 10.93
N ASN A 148 -15.11 -0.09 12.01
CA ASN A 148 -14.69 -1.47 12.26
C ASN A 148 -15.88 -2.41 12.44
N ALA A 149 -16.87 -2.03 13.24
CA ALA A 149 -18.08 -2.84 13.45
C ALA A 149 -18.88 -3.00 12.16
N ARG A 150 -19.01 -1.93 11.38
CA ARG A 150 -19.69 -1.96 10.08
C ARG A 150 -19.00 -2.83 9.07
N LEU A 151 -17.65 -2.76 9.01
CA LEU A 151 -16.89 -3.60 8.10
C LEU A 151 -16.94 -5.07 8.53
N GLN A 152 -16.93 -5.34 9.83
CA GLN A 152 -17.12 -6.70 10.37
C GLN A 152 -18.51 -7.25 10.01
N GLN A 153 -19.55 -6.43 10.13
CA GLN A 153 -20.91 -6.82 9.71
C GLN A 153 -20.96 -7.10 8.20
N PHE A 154 -20.33 -6.25 7.38
CA PHE A 154 -20.20 -6.50 5.94
C PHE A 154 -19.51 -7.83 5.66
N ALA A 155 -18.37 -8.09 6.29
CA ALA A 155 -17.62 -9.35 6.11
C ALA A 155 -18.43 -10.58 6.52
N ALA A 156 -19.30 -10.46 7.55
CA ALA A 156 -20.17 -11.54 8.00
C ALA A 156 -21.30 -11.87 7.02
N VAL A 157 -21.89 -10.86 6.36
CA VAL A 157 -22.98 -11.08 5.40
C VAL A 157 -22.49 -11.39 3.98
N TRP A 158 -21.21 -11.12 3.71
CA TRP A 158 -20.60 -11.30 2.38
C TRP A 158 -20.76 -12.72 1.83
N PRO A 159 -20.36 -13.80 2.52
CA PRO A 159 -20.36 -15.16 1.97
C PRO A 159 -21.77 -15.66 1.61
N GLY A 160 -22.77 -15.26 2.40
CA GLY A 160 -24.13 -15.78 2.27
C GLY A 160 -25.00 -15.03 1.26
N ILE A 161 -24.92 -13.72 1.23
CA ILE A 161 -25.88 -12.86 0.51
C ILE A 161 -25.20 -12.11 -0.64
N LEU A 162 -24.13 -11.39 -0.36
CA LEU A 162 -23.57 -10.42 -1.31
C LEU A 162 -22.68 -11.07 -2.37
N ARG A 163 -21.99 -12.17 -2.05
CA ARG A 163 -21.09 -12.86 -2.97
C ARG A 163 -21.80 -13.38 -4.22
N ALA A 164 -23.03 -13.89 -4.08
CA ALA A 164 -23.82 -14.38 -5.22
C ALA A 164 -24.18 -13.26 -6.21
N GLN A 165 -24.25 -12.02 -5.75
CA GLN A 165 -24.63 -10.84 -6.53
C GLN A 165 -23.44 -9.93 -6.88
N GLN A 166 -22.19 -10.34 -6.57
CA GLN A 166 -21.01 -9.47 -6.66
C GLN A 166 -20.81 -8.81 -8.02
N ASN A 167 -21.12 -9.48 -9.12
CA ASN A 167 -20.95 -8.95 -10.48
C ASN A 167 -21.89 -7.79 -10.80
N GLY A 168 -23.05 -7.75 -10.14
CA GLY A 168 -24.03 -6.66 -10.28
C GLY A 168 -23.86 -5.53 -9.27
N LEU A 169 -23.04 -5.69 -8.22
CA LEU A 169 -22.93 -4.69 -7.16
C LEU A 169 -21.90 -3.59 -7.51
N ALA A 170 -22.33 -2.33 -7.39
CA ALA A 170 -21.43 -1.16 -7.46
C ALA A 170 -20.95 -0.76 -6.06
N TYR A 171 -21.87 -0.62 -5.11
CA TYR A 171 -21.49 -0.32 -3.73
C TYR A 171 -22.46 -0.91 -2.70
N VAL A 172 -21.95 -1.05 -1.47
CA VAL A 172 -22.71 -1.41 -0.27
C VAL A 172 -22.55 -0.28 0.75
N ASP A 173 -23.66 0.31 1.18
CA ASP A 173 -23.68 1.38 2.18
C ASP A 173 -24.01 0.83 3.56
N MET A 174 -23.03 0.79 4.44
CA MET A 174 -23.13 0.26 5.80
C MET A 174 -23.47 1.33 6.85
N ARG A 175 -23.81 2.55 6.45
CA ARG A 175 -24.05 3.67 7.38
C ARG A 175 -25.42 3.60 8.08
N TYR A 176 -26.30 2.74 7.65
CA TYR A 176 -27.61 2.54 8.27
C TYR A 176 -27.49 1.78 9.60
N LYS A 177 -28.32 2.14 10.58
CA LYS A 177 -28.26 1.61 11.94
C LYS A 177 -28.60 0.11 12.00
N ASP A 178 -29.63 -0.30 11.27
CA ASP A 178 -30.22 -1.63 11.37
C ASP A 178 -30.12 -2.45 10.08
N GLY A 179 -29.17 -2.12 9.19
CA GLY A 179 -29.00 -2.81 7.92
C GLY A 179 -28.00 -2.15 7.00
N PHE A 180 -28.09 -2.47 5.72
CA PHE A 180 -27.28 -1.89 4.67
C PHE A 180 -28.11 -1.64 3.40
N ALA A 181 -27.66 -0.69 2.57
CA ALA A 181 -28.23 -0.48 1.24
C ALA A 181 -27.23 -0.94 0.18
N VAL A 182 -27.74 -1.51 -0.89
CA VAL A 182 -26.92 -1.90 -2.06
C VAL A 182 -27.32 -1.06 -3.27
N ARG A 183 -26.34 -0.80 -4.13
CA ARG A 183 -26.58 -0.25 -5.46
C ARG A 183 -25.99 -1.19 -6.49
N GLU A 184 -26.79 -1.53 -7.47
CA GLU A 184 -26.37 -2.28 -8.64
C GLU A 184 -25.59 -1.40 -9.62
N ARG A 185 -24.70 -2.01 -10.38
CA ARG A 185 -23.99 -1.36 -11.49
C ARG A 185 -24.98 -1.06 -12.61
N ALA A 186 -24.85 0.10 -13.21
CA ALA A 186 -25.56 0.38 -14.45
C ALA A 186 -25.02 -0.55 -15.56
N PRO A 187 -25.85 -0.95 -16.54
CA PRO A 187 -25.44 -1.82 -17.66
C PRO A 187 -24.21 -1.30 -18.43
N SER A 188 -23.98 0.01 -18.44
CA SER A 188 -22.82 0.66 -19.04
C SER A 188 -21.53 0.55 -18.21
N GLU A 189 -21.60 0.12 -16.96
CA GLU A 189 -20.45 -0.02 -16.04
C GLU A 189 -20.01 -1.48 -15.89
N MET A 190 -20.65 -2.42 -16.58
CA MET A 190 -20.28 -3.84 -16.54
C MET A 190 -19.04 -4.08 -17.41
N PRO A 191 -18.04 -4.86 -16.92
CA PRO A 191 -16.91 -5.27 -17.76
C PRO A 191 -17.45 -6.01 -18.98
N SER A 192 -17.02 -5.61 -20.18
CA SER A 192 -17.39 -6.33 -21.42
C SER A 192 -16.80 -7.74 -21.39
N GLU A 193 -17.64 -8.76 -21.48
CA GLU A 193 -17.30 -10.19 -21.52
C GLU A 193 -16.50 -10.63 -22.78
N THR A 194 -15.93 -9.69 -23.53
CA THR A 194 -15.38 -9.95 -24.88
C THR A 194 -13.88 -10.32 -24.90
N ALA A 195 -13.28 -10.72 -23.79
CA ALA A 195 -11.85 -11.09 -23.78
C ALA A 195 -11.54 -12.59 -23.55
N ALA A 196 -12.54 -13.43 -23.32
CA ALA A 196 -12.31 -14.86 -23.02
C ALA A 196 -12.51 -15.83 -24.20
N SER A 197 -12.96 -15.36 -25.38
CA SER A 197 -13.28 -16.25 -26.51
C SER A 197 -12.28 -16.25 -27.67
N ALA A 198 -11.16 -15.55 -27.58
CA ALA A 198 -10.21 -15.45 -28.70
C ALA A 198 -8.97 -16.37 -28.59
N ALA A 199 -8.90 -17.25 -27.61
CA ALA A 199 -7.71 -18.11 -27.39
C ALA A 199 -7.86 -19.56 -27.88
N ASP A 200 -9.01 -19.96 -28.42
CA ASP A 200 -9.25 -21.39 -28.75
C ASP A 200 -9.48 -21.71 -30.26
N HIS A 201 -9.00 -20.87 -31.13
CA HIS A 201 -9.11 -21.15 -32.62
C HIS A 201 -7.81 -20.89 -33.35
N ASN A 202 -6.70 -21.52 -32.92
CA ASN A 202 -5.54 -21.68 -33.80
C ASN A 202 -4.68 -22.91 -33.48
N GLN A 203 -5.30 -24.11 -33.57
CA GLN A 203 -4.56 -25.36 -33.80
C GLN A 203 -5.46 -26.30 -34.61
N GLN A 204 -5.37 -26.19 -35.93
CA GLN A 204 -5.51 -27.27 -36.88
C GLN A 204 -4.58 -27.02 -38.06
#